data_927e23bdcc4c8f403812af81ddd249cc
#
_entry.id   927e23bdcc4c8f403812af81ddd249cc
#
_cell.length_a   1.000
_cell.length_b   1.000
_cell.length_c   1.000
_cell.angle_alpha   90.00
_cell.angle_beta   90.00
_cell.angle_gamma   90.00
#
_symmetry.space_group_name_H-M   'P 1'
#
loop_
_entity.id
_entity.type
_entity.pdbx_description
1 polymer ?
#
loop_
_entity_poly.entity_id
_entity_poly.type
_entity_poly.pdbx_seq_one_letter_code
_entity_poly.pdbx_strand_id
1 'polypeptide(L)'
;GMDSIENMKTKPTIATLSASGAGSPIFMHSNPNHLYQMLYGGISSGDIRLQHEARSSVMSQVEMLAAAKGQSLPAEDGRRYGQYVQGFKDVNGLRDRLDTVADHLRKFAPKVDERYTTPEFETDWHDRLLDLGISALTSGITNTLTIGSGRGEIFGAWKGLGIDQQGHNLGHMEQPDNPIWIKIRQYNSRMLVRIMEELESVPEGSGTMMDNTLIVYTSNNADKQHTNGANWPVMLLGNLDGA
;
A
#
# COMPACT_ATOMS: atom_id res chain seq x y z
N GLY A 1 -4.04 0.91 -1.94
CA GLY A 1 -4.88 0.81 -3.15
C GLY A 1 -5.49 2.15 -3.51
N MET A 2 -5.43 2.48 -4.77
CA MET A 2 -5.94 3.74 -5.33
C MET A 2 -7.30 3.47 -5.95
N ASP A 3 -8.34 4.09 -5.41
CA ASP A 3 -9.73 3.87 -5.80
C ASP A 3 -10.49 5.21 -5.83
N SER A 4 -11.76 5.20 -6.21
CA SER A 4 -12.59 6.40 -6.15
C SER A 4 -12.77 6.89 -4.72
N ILE A 5 -12.93 8.19 -4.57
CA ILE A 5 -13.07 8.82 -3.27
C ILE A 5 -14.31 8.30 -2.50
N GLU A 6 -15.38 7.95 -3.20
CA GLU A 6 -16.58 7.39 -2.59
C GLU A 6 -16.30 6.03 -1.93
N ASN A 7 -15.52 5.19 -2.62
CA ASN A 7 -15.10 3.90 -2.06
C ASN A 7 -14.11 4.07 -0.91
N MET A 8 -13.17 5.00 -1.04
CA MET A 8 -12.17 5.27 -0.01
C MET A 8 -12.79 5.75 1.30
N LYS A 9 -13.91 6.50 1.23
CA LYS A 9 -14.65 6.95 2.42
C LYS A 9 -15.36 5.79 3.14
N THR A 10 -15.99 4.92 2.38
CA THR A 10 -16.85 3.85 2.92
C THR A 10 -16.13 2.54 3.16
N LYS A 11 -15.05 2.31 2.43
CA LYS A 11 -14.24 1.08 2.47
C LYS A 11 -12.75 1.43 2.58
N PRO A 12 -12.24 1.68 3.79
CA PRO A 12 -10.84 2.06 4.00
C PRO A 12 -9.85 0.96 3.60
N THR A 13 -10.35 -0.26 3.37
CA THR A 13 -9.58 -1.38 2.83
C THR A 13 -10.31 -2.00 1.66
N ILE A 14 -9.55 -2.46 0.66
CA ILE A 14 -10.07 -3.09 -0.55
C ILE A 14 -9.44 -4.46 -0.76
N ALA A 15 -10.11 -5.29 -1.56
CA ALA A 15 -9.63 -6.63 -1.86
C ALA A 15 -8.24 -6.58 -2.52
N THR A 16 -7.50 -7.60 -2.30
CA THR A 16 -6.06 -7.65 -2.41
C THR A 16 -5.57 -8.32 -3.69
N LEU A 17 -4.34 -7.96 -4.05
CA LEU A 17 -3.48 -8.72 -4.96
C LEU A 17 -2.43 -9.54 -4.20
N SER A 18 -2.45 -9.52 -2.88
CA SER A 18 -1.45 -10.14 -2.02
C SER A 18 -2.08 -11.04 -0.98
N ALA A 19 -1.36 -12.07 -0.56
CA ALA A 19 -1.75 -12.97 0.52
C ALA A 19 -0.53 -13.40 1.32
N SER A 20 -0.68 -13.56 2.62
CA SER A 20 0.35 -14.12 3.50
C SER A 20 0.37 -15.67 3.48
N GLY A 21 -0.59 -16.27 2.79
CA GLY A 21 -0.73 -17.72 2.64
C GLY A 21 -2.09 -18.08 2.03
N ALA A 22 -2.33 -19.36 1.81
CA ALA A 22 -3.60 -19.84 1.28
C ALA A 22 -4.77 -19.42 2.18
N GLY A 23 -5.77 -18.75 1.62
CA GLY A 23 -6.93 -18.25 2.35
C GLY A 23 -6.68 -17.07 3.29
N SER A 24 -5.50 -16.47 3.25
CA SER A 24 -5.10 -15.34 4.13
C SER A 24 -4.78 -14.08 3.31
N PRO A 25 -5.80 -13.37 2.80
CA PRO A 25 -5.59 -12.19 1.98
C PRO A 25 -5.03 -11.02 2.79
N ILE A 26 -4.13 -10.26 2.18
CA ILE A 26 -3.65 -8.99 2.71
C ILE A 26 -4.43 -7.88 2.02
N PHE A 27 -5.29 -7.17 2.75
CA PHE A 27 -6.10 -6.10 2.19
C PHE A 27 -5.28 -4.85 1.90
N MET A 28 -5.56 -4.21 0.78
CA MET A 28 -4.95 -2.93 0.44
C MET A 28 -5.68 -1.80 1.17
N HIS A 29 -4.91 -0.90 1.75
CA HIS A 29 -5.45 0.33 2.35
C HIS A 29 -5.74 1.36 1.26
N SER A 30 -6.92 1.96 1.32
CA SER A 30 -7.37 2.98 0.37
C SER A 30 -7.50 4.37 1.01
N ASN A 31 -7.40 4.47 2.33
CA ASN A 31 -7.49 5.72 3.08
C ASN A 31 -6.12 6.08 3.68
N PRO A 32 -5.48 7.21 3.27
CA PRO A 32 -4.16 7.59 3.75
C PRO A 32 -4.13 7.89 5.25
N ASN A 33 -5.18 8.45 5.83
CA ASN A 33 -5.24 8.68 7.27
C ASN A 33 -5.26 7.37 8.05
N HIS A 34 -6.05 6.40 7.58
CA HIS A 34 -6.11 5.08 8.19
C HIS A 34 -4.78 4.34 8.06
N LEU A 35 -4.15 4.38 6.88
CA LEU A 35 -2.86 3.78 6.65
C LEU A 35 -1.77 4.43 7.53
N TYR A 36 -1.75 5.76 7.61
CA TYR A 36 -0.82 6.48 8.48
C TYR A 36 -0.99 6.09 9.95
N GLN A 37 -2.23 6.02 10.44
CA GLN A 37 -2.51 5.60 11.81
C GLN A 37 -2.04 4.18 12.10
N MET A 38 -2.21 3.27 11.13
CA MET A 38 -1.75 1.89 11.29
C MET A 38 -0.23 1.78 11.32
N LEU A 39 0.46 2.44 10.38
CA LEU A 39 1.91 2.36 10.26
C LEU A 39 2.63 3.18 11.35
N TYR A 40 2.12 4.36 11.64
CA TYR A 40 2.85 5.39 12.37
C TYR A 40 2.13 5.93 13.60
N GLY A 41 1.05 5.30 14.02
CA GLY A 41 0.27 5.74 15.19
C GLY A 41 1.13 5.86 16.46
N GLY A 42 2.14 5.00 16.62
CA GLY A 42 3.04 5.01 17.77
C GLY A 42 3.96 6.23 17.88
N ILE A 43 4.27 6.85 16.74
CA ILE A 43 5.11 8.06 16.69
C ILE A 43 4.31 9.35 16.53
N SER A 44 2.98 9.24 16.41
CA SER A 44 2.06 10.38 16.34
C SER A 44 1.91 11.06 17.69
N SER A 45 1.28 12.22 17.72
CA SER A 45 0.96 12.97 18.94
C SER A 45 -0.54 13.00 19.21
N GLY A 46 -0.93 13.36 20.44
CA GLY A 46 -2.32 13.54 20.83
C GLY A 46 -3.15 12.25 20.81
N ASP A 47 -4.41 12.35 20.41
CA ASP A 47 -5.38 11.24 20.47
C ASP A 47 -4.98 10.03 19.63
N ILE A 48 -4.28 10.23 18.52
CA ILE A 48 -3.80 9.14 17.66
C ILE A 48 -2.81 8.26 18.43
N ARG A 49 -1.90 8.87 19.17
CA ARG A 49 -0.94 8.18 20.02
C ARG A 49 -1.63 7.41 21.15
N LEU A 50 -2.58 8.04 21.84
CA LEU A 50 -3.35 7.40 22.90
C LEU A 50 -4.12 6.19 22.40
N GLN A 51 -4.76 6.28 21.25
CA GLN A 51 -5.45 5.16 20.62
C GLN A 51 -4.47 4.03 20.24
N HIS A 52 -3.31 4.37 19.73
CA HIS A 52 -2.27 3.40 19.40
C HIS A 52 -1.74 2.70 20.64
N GLU A 53 -1.46 3.43 21.72
CA GLU A 53 -1.01 2.88 23.00
C GLU A 53 -2.05 1.96 23.62
N ALA A 54 -3.33 2.34 23.59
CA ALA A 54 -4.43 1.50 24.09
C ALA A 54 -4.55 0.18 23.28
N ARG A 55 -4.50 0.25 21.95
CA ARG A 55 -4.48 -0.95 21.10
C ARG A 55 -3.27 -1.83 21.36
N SER A 56 -2.09 -1.24 21.52
CA SER A 56 -0.84 -1.96 21.81
C SER A 56 -0.89 -2.67 23.16
N SER A 57 -1.50 -2.05 24.17
CA SER A 57 -1.69 -2.69 25.47
C SER A 57 -2.58 -3.92 25.39
N VAL A 58 -3.70 -3.84 24.65
CA VAL A 58 -4.57 -5.00 24.40
C VAL A 58 -3.83 -6.09 23.64
N MET A 59 -3.04 -5.74 22.63
CA MET A 59 -2.26 -6.72 21.87
C MET A 59 -1.22 -7.42 22.72
N SER A 60 -0.50 -6.70 23.58
CA SER A 60 0.46 -7.31 24.53
C SER A 60 -0.22 -8.28 25.51
N GLN A 61 -1.43 -7.97 25.96
CA GLN A 61 -2.21 -8.91 26.79
C GLN A 61 -2.62 -10.16 26.00
N VAL A 62 -3.04 -9.98 24.74
CA VAL A 62 -3.35 -11.09 23.83
C VAL A 62 -2.12 -11.97 23.63
N GLU A 63 -0.92 -11.41 23.44
CA GLU A 63 0.33 -12.16 23.33
C GLU A 63 0.63 -13.02 24.57
N MET A 64 0.50 -12.44 25.75
CA MET A 64 0.73 -13.18 27.01
C MET A 64 -0.25 -14.35 27.18
N LEU A 65 -1.54 -14.10 26.91
CA LEU A 65 -2.56 -15.15 26.97
C LEU A 65 -2.33 -16.21 25.88
N ALA A 66 -1.90 -15.77 24.71
CA ALA A 66 -1.58 -16.62 23.61
C ALA A 66 -0.39 -17.54 23.91
N ALA A 67 0.69 -17.01 24.43
CA ALA A 67 1.87 -17.80 24.82
C ALA A 67 1.52 -18.88 25.88
N ALA A 68 0.72 -18.52 26.88
CA ALA A 68 0.25 -19.45 27.91
C ALA A 68 -0.64 -20.56 27.30
N LYS A 69 -1.53 -20.22 26.37
CA LYS A 69 -2.43 -21.15 25.72
C LYS A 69 -1.70 -22.10 24.77
N GLY A 70 -0.70 -21.62 24.04
CA GLY A 70 0.07 -22.43 23.08
C GLY A 70 0.76 -23.63 23.71
N GLN A 71 1.14 -23.55 24.98
CA GLN A 71 1.77 -24.67 25.73
C GLN A 71 0.80 -25.83 26.01
N SER A 72 -0.49 -25.59 25.94
CA SER A 72 -1.54 -26.57 26.21
C SER A 72 -2.19 -27.17 24.95
N LEU A 73 -1.73 -26.77 23.76
CA LEU A 73 -2.31 -27.22 22.48
C LEU A 73 -1.59 -28.46 21.93
N PRO A 74 -2.30 -29.33 21.17
CA PRO A 74 -1.68 -30.39 20.38
C PRO A 74 -0.61 -29.82 19.43
N ALA A 75 0.39 -30.62 19.07
CA ALA A 75 1.59 -30.18 18.33
C ALA A 75 1.29 -29.41 17.01
N GLU A 76 0.25 -29.81 16.28
CA GLU A 76 -0.12 -29.15 15.03
C GLU A 76 -0.78 -27.79 15.26
N ASP A 77 -1.70 -27.73 16.20
CA ASP A 77 -2.37 -26.48 16.60
C ASP A 77 -1.39 -25.56 17.29
N GLY A 78 -0.46 -26.09 18.08
CA GLY A 78 0.64 -25.35 18.69
C GLY A 78 1.56 -24.69 17.67
N ARG A 79 1.85 -25.33 16.53
CA ARG A 79 2.62 -24.73 15.44
C ARG A 79 1.88 -23.57 14.77
N ARG A 80 0.61 -23.76 14.41
CA ARG A 80 -0.22 -22.70 13.82
C ARG A 80 -0.37 -21.52 14.75
N TYR A 81 -0.55 -21.81 16.02
CA TYR A 81 -0.66 -20.81 17.04
C TYR A 81 0.65 -20.07 17.28
N GLY A 82 1.78 -20.78 17.26
CA GLY A 82 3.12 -20.20 17.32
C GLY A 82 3.41 -19.23 16.16
N GLN A 83 2.98 -19.56 14.94
CA GLN A 83 3.08 -18.64 13.80
C GLN A 83 2.24 -17.37 14.01
N TYR A 84 1.05 -17.51 14.58
CA TYR A 84 0.20 -16.37 14.92
C TYR A 84 0.86 -15.47 15.98
N VAL A 85 1.40 -16.05 17.05
CA VAL A 85 2.14 -15.30 18.10
C VAL A 85 3.40 -14.65 17.54
N GLN A 86 4.10 -15.29 16.58
CA GLN A 86 5.27 -14.70 15.94
C GLN A 86 4.90 -13.44 15.17
N GLY A 87 3.77 -13.43 14.45
CA GLY A 87 3.28 -12.24 13.77
C GLY A 87 3.08 -11.03 14.69
N PHE A 88 2.66 -11.26 15.94
CA PHE A 88 2.58 -10.19 16.94
C PHE A 88 3.95 -9.68 17.38
N LYS A 89 4.92 -10.60 17.58
CA LYS A 89 6.29 -10.21 17.94
C LYS A 89 6.95 -9.39 16.83
N ASP A 90 6.68 -9.72 15.58
CA ASP A 90 7.18 -8.98 14.43
C ASP A 90 6.62 -7.55 14.40
N VAL A 91 5.34 -7.36 14.74
CA VAL A 91 4.71 -6.05 14.92
C VAL A 91 5.36 -5.25 16.05
N ASN A 92 5.69 -5.88 17.18
CA ASN A 92 6.37 -5.21 18.30
C ASN A 92 7.82 -4.83 17.93
N GLY A 93 8.55 -5.69 17.23
CA GLY A 93 9.89 -5.35 16.70
C GLY A 93 9.87 -4.18 15.70
N LEU A 94 8.75 -4.00 15.00
CA LEU A 94 8.53 -2.84 14.14
C LEU A 94 8.42 -1.53 14.94
N ARG A 95 7.86 -1.56 16.15
CA ARG A 95 7.75 -0.38 17.02
C ARG A 95 9.11 0.20 17.40
N ASP A 96 10.06 -0.65 17.75
CA ASP A 96 11.40 -0.21 18.14
C ASP A 96 12.12 0.48 16.96
N ARG A 97 11.87 0.02 15.73
CA ARG A 97 12.36 0.68 14.53
C ARG A 97 11.67 2.02 14.26
N LEU A 98 10.37 2.11 14.49
CA LEU A 98 9.61 3.34 14.29
C LEU A 98 10.15 4.51 15.10
N ASP A 99 10.57 4.28 16.35
CA ASP A 99 11.13 5.33 17.18
C ASP A 99 12.43 5.91 16.61
N THR A 100 13.26 5.07 15.96
CA THR A 100 14.52 5.54 15.35
C THR A 100 14.34 6.35 14.07
N VAL A 101 13.25 6.14 13.36
CA VAL A 101 12.93 6.83 12.08
C VAL A 101 11.78 7.83 12.21
N ALA A 102 11.32 8.08 13.43
CA ALA A 102 10.12 8.87 13.71
C ALA A 102 10.12 10.26 13.05
N ASP A 103 11.25 10.97 13.09
CA ASP A 103 11.34 12.32 12.52
C ASP A 103 11.25 12.31 10.99
N HIS A 104 11.77 11.27 10.35
CA HIS A 104 11.62 11.06 8.91
C HIS A 104 10.15 10.79 8.57
N LEU A 105 9.50 9.89 9.28
CA LEU A 105 8.13 9.46 9.00
C LEU A 105 7.08 10.56 9.26
N ARG A 106 7.31 11.43 10.24
CA ARG A 106 6.40 12.57 10.52
C ARG A 106 6.26 13.52 9.33
N LYS A 107 7.24 13.57 8.43
CA LYS A 107 7.16 14.38 7.20
C LYS A 107 6.06 13.90 6.25
N PHE A 108 5.74 12.61 6.30
CA PHE A 108 4.73 11.97 5.46
C PHE A 108 3.34 11.96 6.10
N ALA A 109 3.16 12.54 7.29
CA ALA A 109 1.85 12.62 7.93
C ALA A 109 0.84 13.32 7.01
N PRO A 110 -0.28 12.67 6.66
CA PRO A 110 -1.31 13.30 5.84
C PRO A 110 -1.86 14.50 6.59
N LYS A 111 -1.93 15.62 5.93
CA LYS A 111 -2.66 16.78 6.47
C LYS A 111 -4.14 16.43 6.38
N VAL A 112 -4.89 16.63 7.47
CA VAL A 112 -6.34 16.59 7.42
C VAL A 112 -6.80 17.74 6.53
N ASP A 113 -7.42 17.42 5.40
CA ASP A 113 -7.82 18.40 4.41
C ASP A 113 -9.19 17.98 3.85
N GLU A 114 -10.15 18.91 3.87
CA GLU A 114 -11.50 18.69 3.35
C GLU A 114 -11.49 18.40 1.84
N ARG A 115 -10.45 18.80 1.11
CA ARG A 115 -10.26 18.46 -0.31
C ARG A 115 -10.36 16.97 -0.57
N TYR A 116 -9.85 16.14 0.35
CA TYR A 116 -9.92 14.68 0.21
C TYR A 116 -11.33 14.10 0.30
N THR A 117 -12.34 14.94 0.47
CA THR A 117 -13.74 14.53 0.41
C THR A 117 -14.37 14.74 -0.95
N THR A 118 -13.69 15.40 -1.89
CA THR A 118 -14.19 15.73 -3.23
C THR A 118 -13.48 14.92 -4.31
N PRO A 119 -14.22 14.38 -5.31
CA PRO A 119 -13.65 13.55 -6.36
C PRO A 119 -12.56 14.23 -7.20
N GLU A 120 -12.60 15.56 -7.32
CA GLU A 120 -11.65 16.35 -8.08
C GLU A 120 -10.24 16.29 -7.49
N PHE A 121 -10.10 15.95 -6.21
CA PHE A 121 -8.83 15.83 -5.49
C PHE A 121 -8.42 14.37 -5.22
N GLU A 122 -9.01 13.40 -5.89
CA GLU A 122 -8.67 11.99 -5.66
C GLU A 122 -7.21 11.65 -6.03
N THR A 123 -6.60 12.37 -6.97
CA THR A 123 -5.17 12.23 -7.26
C THR A 123 -4.27 12.67 -6.12
N ASP A 124 -4.64 13.73 -5.40
CA ASP A 124 -3.92 14.14 -4.18
C ASP A 124 -3.99 13.05 -3.10
N TRP A 125 -5.11 12.36 -3.03
CA TRP A 125 -5.31 11.23 -2.14
C TRP A 125 -4.42 10.03 -2.52
N HIS A 126 -4.37 9.72 -3.81
CA HIS A 126 -3.49 8.68 -4.35
C HIS A 126 -2.02 9.01 -4.07
N ASP A 127 -1.62 10.27 -4.26
CA ASP A 127 -0.27 10.74 -3.96
C ASP A 127 0.08 10.56 -2.48
N ARG A 128 -0.86 10.83 -1.56
CA ARG A 128 -0.63 10.59 -0.12
C ARG A 128 -0.47 9.10 0.20
N LEU A 129 -1.23 8.22 -0.43
CA LEU A 129 -1.05 6.77 -0.29
C LEU A 129 0.32 6.32 -0.81
N LEU A 130 0.76 6.89 -1.93
CA LEU A 130 2.08 6.63 -2.50
C LEU A 130 3.19 7.09 -1.56
N ASP A 131 3.10 8.32 -1.02
CA ASP A 131 4.04 8.85 -0.05
C ASP A 131 4.22 7.91 1.15
N LEU A 132 3.12 7.43 1.71
CA LEU A 132 3.14 6.50 2.84
C LEU A 132 3.77 5.15 2.47
N GLY A 133 3.49 4.63 1.27
CA GLY A 133 4.11 3.41 0.77
C GLY A 133 5.62 3.56 0.60
N ILE A 134 6.07 4.64 -0.03
CA ILE A 134 7.48 4.97 -0.21
C ILE A 134 8.17 5.13 1.15
N SER A 135 7.54 5.87 2.07
CA SER A 135 8.11 6.08 3.41
C SER A 135 8.27 4.77 4.19
N ALA A 136 7.35 3.82 4.01
CA ALA A 136 7.45 2.51 4.63
C ALA A 136 8.61 1.66 4.06
N LEU A 137 8.89 1.76 2.77
CA LEU A 137 10.05 1.13 2.14
C LEU A 137 11.36 1.81 2.61
N THR A 138 11.46 3.12 2.44
CA THR A 138 12.69 3.89 2.70
C THR A 138 13.10 3.90 4.17
N SER A 139 12.15 3.69 5.08
CA SER A 139 12.42 3.52 6.52
C SER A 139 12.70 2.07 6.94
N GLY A 140 12.63 1.10 6.02
CA GLY A 140 12.84 -0.32 6.31
C GLY A 140 11.71 -0.97 7.13
N ILE A 141 10.53 -0.35 7.21
CA ILE A 141 9.34 -0.95 7.84
C ILE A 141 8.87 -2.16 7.04
N THR A 142 8.99 -2.10 5.73
CA THR A 142 8.67 -3.22 4.84
C THR A 142 9.70 -3.31 3.72
N ASN A 143 9.92 -4.53 3.22
CA ASN A 143 10.72 -4.76 2.01
C ASN A 143 9.84 -4.98 0.79
N THR A 144 8.52 -4.97 0.95
CA THR A 144 7.59 -5.24 -0.15
C THR A 144 6.43 -4.27 -0.11
N LEU A 145 6.14 -3.65 -1.25
CA LEU A 145 5.03 -2.74 -1.43
C LEU A 145 4.21 -3.18 -2.64
N THR A 146 2.91 -3.37 -2.46
CA THR A 146 1.97 -3.60 -3.56
C THR A 146 1.06 -2.40 -3.72
N ILE A 147 1.07 -1.79 -4.90
CA ILE A 147 0.25 -0.64 -5.24
C ILE A 147 -0.76 -1.09 -6.31
N GLY A 148 -2.04 -0.98 -6.00
CA GLY A 148 -3.11 -1.19 -6.98
C GLY A 148 -3.71 0.16 -7.38
N SER A 149 -3.81 0.43 -8.68
CA SER A 149 -4.44 1.62 -9.23
C SER A 149 -5.66 1.21 -10.05
N GLY A 150 -6.83 1.64 -9.63
CA GLY A 150 -8.09 1.20 -10.18
C GLY A 150 -8.48 -0.19 -9.66
N ARG A 151 -9.76 -0.49 -9.65
CA ARG A 151 -10.23 -1.76 -9.16
C ARG A 151 -11.48 -2.22 -9.90
N GLY A 152 -11.37 -3.38 -10.58
CA GLY A 152 -12.48 -4.20 -11.07
C GLY A 152 -13.71 -3.42 -11.50
N GLU A 153 -14.85 -3.71 -10.92
CA GLU A 153 -16.13 -3.07 -11.26
C GLU A 153 -16.28 -1.64 -10.69
N ILE A 154 -15.35 -1.20 -9.85
CA ILE A 154 -15.45 0.07 -9.12
C ILE A 154 -14.30 0.99 -9.53
N PHE A 155 -14.15 1.21 -10.81
CA PHE A 155 -13.34 2.32 -11.29
C PHE A 155 -14.13 3.60 -11.09
N GLY A 156 -13.71 4.43 -10.15
CA GLY A 156 -14.15 5.80 -10.11
C GLY A 156 -13.83 6.52 -11.42
N ALA A 157 -14.50 7.60 -11.68
CA ALA A 157 -14.04 8.53 -12.67
C ALA A 157 -12.70 9.10 -12.21
N TRP A 158 -11.74 9.25 -13.12
CA TRP A 158 -10.45 9.89 -12.84
C TRP A 158 -10.61 11.41 -12.78
N LYS A 159 -11.49 11.89 -11.89
CA LYS A 159 -11.87 13.30 -11.81
C LYS A 159 -10.72 14.22 -11.46
N GLY A 160 -9.79 13.76 -10.64
CA GLY A 160 -8.56 14.48 -10.36
C GLY A 160 -7.68 14.74 -11.60
N LEU A 161 -7.90 13.98 -12.67
CA LEU A 161 -7.31 14.23 -13.99
C LEU A 161 -8.26 14.97 -14.94
N GLY A 162 -9.42 15.42 -14.47
CA GLY A 162 -10.45 16.02 -15.30
C GLY A 162 -11.10 15.03 -16.28
N ILE A 163 -11.25 13.78 -15.86
CA ILE A 163 -11.89 12.71 -16.64
C ILE A 163 -13.17 12.32 -15.92
N ASP A 164 -14.32 12.58 -16.54
CA ASP A 164 -15.64 12.28 -15.98
C ASP A 164 -16.15 10.88 -16.33
N GLN A 165 -15.52 10.23 -17.30
CA GLN A 165 -15.91 8.89 -17.70
C GLN A 165 -15.49 7.85 -16.69
N GLN A 166 -16.38 6.91 -16.41
CA GLN A 166 -16.08 5.78 -15.55
C GLN A 166 -15.01 4.87 -16.16
N GLY A 167 -13.99 4.53 -15.38
CA GLY A 167 -12.84 3.76 -15.84
C GLY A 167 -13.19 2.38 -16.41
N HIS A 168 -14.23 1.71 -15.89
CA HIS A 168 -14.71 0.45 -16.43
C HIS A 168 -15.22 0.60 -17.88
N ASN A 169 -16.03 1.62 -18.15
CA ASN A 169 -16.55 1.89 -19.48
C ASN A 169 -15.43 2.28 -20.46
N LEU A 170 -14.44 3.04 -19.99
CA LEU A 170 -13.24 3.35 -20.78
C LEU A 170 -12.53 2.06 -21.24
N GLY A 171 -12.40 1.06 -20.35
CA GLY A 171 -11.78 -0.21 -20.67
C GLY A 171 -12.47 -1.00 -21.78
N HIS A 172 -13.77 -0.79 -21.96
CA HIS A 172 -14.55 -1.48 -23.01
C HIS A 172 -14.58 -0.73 -24.35
N MET A 173 -14.59 0.58 -24.31
CA MET A 173 -14.95 1.38 -25.49
C MET A 173 -13.75 2.04 -26.16
N GLU A 174 -12.69 2.29 -25.41
CA GLU A 174 -11.64 3.16 -25.88
C GLU A 174 -10.46 2.42 -26.51
N GLN A 175 -9.94 3.01 -27.58
CA GLN A 175 -8.72 2.52 -28.21
C GLN A 175 -7.49 2.87 -27.35
N PRO A 176 -6.40 2.08 -27.44
CA PRO A 176 -5.19 2.31 -26.65
C PRO A 176 -4.53 3.69 -26.84
N ASP A 177 -4.73 4.33 -27.99
CA ASP A 177 -4.23 5.65 -28.34
C ASP A 177 -5.18 6.80 -27.99
N ASN A 178 -6.32 6.51 -27.34
CA ASN A 178 -7.23 7.54 -26.88
C ASN A 178 -6.53 8.48 -25.89
N PRO A 179 -6.66 9.82 -26.04
CA PRO A 179 -6.05 10.81 -25.16
C PRO A 179 -6.36 10.61 -23.66
N ILE A 180 -7.52 10.09 -23.33
CA ILE A 180 -7.91 9.80 -21.95
C ILE A 180 -7.00 8.70 -21.36
N TRP A 181 -6.80 7.60 -22.09
CA TRP A 181 -5.90 6.53 -21.69
C TRP A 181 -4.45 6.99 -21.61
N ILE A 182 -4.03 7.81 -22.56
CA ILE A 182 -2.68 8.41 -22.53
C ILE A 182 -2.50 9.21 -21.24
N LYS A 183 -3.48 10.02 -20.85
CA LYS A 183 -3.45 10.83 -19.64
C LYS A 183 -3.36 9.98 -18.35
N ILE A 184 -4.14 8.92 -18.26
CA ILE A 184 -4.11 7.98 -17.14
C ILE A 184 -2.74 7.26 -17.06
N ARG A 185 -2.23 6.76 -18.19
CA ARG A 185 -0.93 6.10 -18.25
C ARG A 185 0.21 7.04 -17.89
N GLN A 186 0.16 8.29 -18.35
CA GLN A 186 1.14 9.31 -17.95
C GLN A 186 1.12 9.58 -16.45
N TYR A 187 -0.06 9.59 -15.83
CA TYR A 187 -0.18 9.72 -14.38
C TYR A 187 0.46 8.53 -13.67
N ASN A 188 0.13 7.30 -14.08
CA ASN A 188 0.73 6.10 -13.51
C ASN A 188 2.26 6.04 -13.71
N SER A 189 2.74 6.45 -14.90
CA SER A 189 4.19 6.50 -15.19
C SER A 189 4.92 7.51 -14.29
N ARG A 190 4.31 8.67 -14.03
CA ARG A 190 4.88 9.65 -13.07
C ARG A 190 4.99 9.08 -11.65
N MET A 191 4.03 8.26 -11.23
CA MET A 191 4.13 7.57 -9.94
C MET A 191 5.32 6.61 -9.90
N LEU A 192 5.56 5.86 -11.00
CA LEU A 192 6.73 4.98 -11.10
C LEU A 192 8.05 5.76 -11.03
N VAL A 193 8.17 6.83 -11.81
CA VAL A 193 9.35 7.69 -11.79
C VAL A 193 9.61 8.23 -10.39
N ARG A 194 8.57 8.70 -9.72
CA ARG A 194 8.68 9.19 -8.34
C ARG A 194 9.16 8.12 -7.36
N ILE A 195 8.67 6.88 -7.47
CA ILE A 195 9.17 5.78 -6.64
C ILE A 195 10.67 5.57 -6.88
N MET A 196 11.09 5.55 -8.14
CA MET A 196 12.50 5.36 -8.51
C MET A 196 13.38 6.49 -7.95
N GLU A 197 13.00 7.75 -8.16
CA GLU A 197 13.72 8.92 -7.65
C GLU A 197 13.88 8.91 -6.12
N GLU A 198 12.83 8.56 -5.41
CA GLU A 198 12.87 8.45 -3.94
C GLU A 198 13.78 7.31 -3.47
N LEU A 199 13.75 6.15 -4.13
CA LEU A 199 14.64 5.03 -3.82
C LEU A 199 16.11 5.33 -4.19
N GLU A 200 16.34 6.05 -5.29
CA GLU A 200 17.68 6.53 -5.68
C GLU A 200 18.25 7.52 -4.67
N SER A 201 17.40 8.28 -3.97
CA SER A 201 17.82 9.25 -2.97
C SER A 201 18.31 8.61 -1.66
N VAL A 202 18.05 7.32 -1.44
CA VAL A 202 18.37 6.62 -0.19
C VAL A 202 19.63 5.78 -0.37
N PRO A 203 20.76 6.11 0.29
CA PRO A 203 21.97 5.29 0.27
C PRO A 203 21.73 3.90 0.88
N GLU A 204 22.18 2.85 0.20
CA GLU A 204 22.12 1.49 0.69
C GLU A 204 23.37 0.70 0.22
N GLY A 205 24.15 0.18 1.18
CA GLY A 205 25.40 -0.49 0.86
C GLY A 205 26.39 0.42 0.13
N SER A 206 26.84 -0.01 -1.06
CA SER A 206 27.72 0.78 -1.93
C SER A 206 26.98 1.60 -3.00
N GLY A 207 25.68 1.52 -3.03
CA GLY A 207 24.81 2.19 -3.98
C GLY A 207 23.61 2.86 -3.31
N THR A 208 22.47 2.71 -3.92
CA THR A 208 21.20 3.25 -3.46
C THR A 208 20.17 2.14 -3.22
N MET A 209 19.08 2.46 -2.59
CA MET A 209 17.98 1.50 -2.40
C MET A 209 17.40 1.05 -3.75
N MET A 210 17.46 1.87 -4.79
CA MET A 210 17.00 1.51 -6.13
C MET A 210 17.84 0.38 -6.74
N ASP A 211 19.15 0.32 -6.46
CA ASP A 211 20.04 -0.74 -6.93
C ASP A 211 19.67 -2.12 -6.37
N ASN A 212 19.01 -2.16 -5.23
CA ASN A 212 18.57 -3.38 -4.55
C ASN A 212 17.05 -3.60 -4.64
N THR A 213 16.36 -2.86 -5.51
CA THR A 213 14.90 -2.92 -5.64
C THR A 213 14.50 -3.41 -7.03
N LEU A 214 13.54 -4.32 -7.09
CA LEU A 214 12.83 -4.70 -8.30
C LEU A 214 11.41 -4.13 -8.27
N ILE A 215 11.08 -3.31 -9.26
CA ILE A 215 9.73 -2.82 -9.49
C ILE A 215 9.10 -3.64 -10.62
N VAL A 216 7.98 -4.29 -10.34
CA VAL A 216 7.17 -5.00 -11.33
C VAL A 216 5.93 -4.16 -11.61
N TYR A 217 5.85 -3.59 -12.79
CA TYR A 217 4.68 -2.86 -13.24
C TYR A 217 3.90 -3.68 -14.25
N THR A 218 2.63 -3.92 -13.98
CA THR A 218 1.77 -4.71 -14.83
C THR A 218 0.32 -4.25 -14.72
N SER A 219 -0.53 -4.75 -15.59
CA SER A 219 -1.98 -4.55 -15.54
C SER A 219 -2.68 -5.83 -15.11
N ASN A 220 -3.90 -5.73 -14.65
CA ASN A 220 -4.79 -6.87 -14.44
C ASN A 220 -5.53 -7.29 -15.74
N ASN A 221 -5.37 -6.51 -16.79
CA ASN A 221 -5.92 -6.78 -18.12
C ASN A 221 -4.82 -6.66 -19.18
N ALA A 222 -5.02 -7.36 -20.30
CA ALA A 222 -4.18 -7.28 -21.48
C ALA A 222 -4.56 -6.08 -22.37
N ASP A 223 -4.70 -6.28 -23.68
CA ASP A 223 -5.06 -5.23 -24.64
C ASP A 223 -6.36 -4.50 -24.29
N LYS A 224 -7.34 -5.26 -23.86
CA LYS A 224 -8.67 -4.78 -23.52
C LYS A 224 -9.19 -5.47 -22.27
N GLN A 225 -10.13 -4.83 -21.63
CA GLN A 225 -10.84 -5.40 -20.51
C GLN A 225 -11.62 -6.66 -20.93
N HIS A 226 -11.56 -7.70 -20.10
CA HIS A 226 -12.23 -8.99 -20.32
C HIS A 226 -11.85 -9.72 -21.62
N THR A 227 -10.62 -9.54 -22.09
CA THR A 227 -10.13 -10.22 -23.28
C THR A 227 -9.35 -11.51 -22.97
N ASN A 228 -8.81 -12.12 -24.00
CA ASN A 228 -8.07 -13.38 -23.98
C ASN A 228 -6.67 -13.30 -23.35
N GLY A 229 -6.28 -12.19 -22.78
CA GLY A 229 -4.95 -12.02 -22.18
C GLY A 229 -3.80 -11.79 -23.19
N ALA A 230 -4.12 -11.50 -24.46
CA ALA A 230 -3.11 -11.16 -25.46
C ALA A 230 -2.42 -9.83 -25.12
N ASN A 231 -1.12 -9.71 -25.44
CA ASN A 231 -0.32 -8.50 -25.21
C ASN A 231 -0.36 -7.99 -23.77
N TRP A 232 -0.24 -8.90 -22.81
CA TRP A 232 -0.22 -8.55 -21.39
C TRP A 232 0.99 -7.66 -21.09
N PRO A 233 0.79 -6.42 -20.59
CA PRO A 233 1.89 -5.52 -20.33
C PRO A 233 2.62 -5.92 -19.04
N VAL A 234 3.92 -6.15 -19.14
CA VAL A 234 4.81 -6.34 -18.00
C VAL A 234 6.05 -5.50 -18.21
N MET A 235 6.40 -4.70 -17.21
CA MET A 235 7.64 -3.93 -17.17
C MET A 235 8.39 -4.26 -15.89
N LEU A 236 9.67 -4.54 -16.01
CA LEU A 236 10.58 -4.75 -14.89
C LEU A 236 11.55 -3.58 -14.84
N LEU A 237 11.67 -2.93 -13.70
CA LEU A 237 12.54 -1.78 -13.46
C LEU A 237 13.39 -2.07 -12.23
N GLY A 238 14.68 -1.83 -12.32
CA GLY A 238 15.62 -2.05 -11.22
C GLY A 238 16.82 -2.88 -11.63
N ASN A 239 17.68 -3.16 -10.68
CA ASN A 239 18.87 -3.97 -10.88
C ASN A 239 18.58 -5.42 -10.46
N LEU A 240 18.62 -6.34 -11.42
CA LEU A 240 18.50 -7.79 -11.20
C LEU A 240 19.92 -8.39 -11.22
N ASP A 241 20.74 -8.11 -10.20
CA ASP A 241 22.13 -8.58 -10.11
C ASP A 241 22.99 -8.27 -11.36
N GLY A 242 22.67 -7.15 -12.04
CA GLY A 242 23.38 -6.74 -13.25
C GLY A 242 22.91 -7.45 -14.52
N ALA A 243 21.75 -8.11 -14.52
CA ALA A 243 21.17 -8.74 -15.70
C ALA A 243 20.39 -7.76 -16.59
#